data_690056a721b2341ca57e01fc71e4125b
#
_entry.id   690056a721b2341ca57e01fc71e4125b
#
_cell.length_a   1.000
_cell.length_b   1.000
_cell.length_c   1.000
_cell.angle_alpha   90.00
_cell.angle_beta   90.00
_cell.angle_gamma   90.00
#
_symmetry.space_group_name_H-M   'P 1'
#
loop_
_entity.id
_entity.type
_entity.pdbx_description
1 polymer ?
#
loop_
_entity_poly.entity_id
_entity_poly.type
_entity_poly.pdbx_seq_one_letter_code
_entity_poly.pdbx_strand_id
1 'polypeptide(L)'
;MMNKKIKILIGVLVSILIISIIVVSYYFTNLNNNVTKAKIDDWKYSNKESNKEYVTSKSSSGVFSVPQGSSSSLTSDSAMSFSSKSESTVGLSVGGSKNVDNFRENIKNGYFPISTDITYNGLFYDYYFETGKQEESEDLFSPSYSMAISKDPISSKNEYYMTVGLNSNIKQSDFKRKKQNIVVVLDISGSMDSSLQSYYYDGNNNNIFSKLEKNKSKMELANEAVNLMIDELNNDDRFGMVLFDDGAYLGKPVSLIGDTDIKAIKEHILDIEARGGTNFEAGYKKGTDLFDDELLNDKEYDNRIIVITDAMPNMGTTNKSDLLKYIEANSNKGIYTSFIGVGVDFNTEVIENISNVRGANYYSISSKEQFKKILSEDFEYMVTPLVFDLNLNFESAGYEIEKVYGTDSADKSSGNIMKVNTLFPASTNENSESKGGIILLKLKKKDNQTDNKINLSVSYTDRDGNKHSNSQDIEFNKDEEFYENTGIRKGIVLTRYVNTLKSWILYERSNRDERFYIDENIGVIDCDYAEDDVQRILGENERISVKLTVSEEYKENFRKIKSYLENEKNELKDDDLNQEIDLLEKLINC
;
A
#
# COMPACT_ATOMS: atom_id res chain seq x y z
N MET A 1 59.73 39.49 -46.32
CA MET A 1 59.86 38.60 -45.12
C MET A 1 59.32 39.33 -43.89
N MET A 2 58.25 38.85 -43.28
CA MET A 2 57.64 39.50 -42.12
C MET A 2 58.54 39.29 -40.89
N ASN A 3 58.85 40.37 -40.18
CA ASN A 3 59.75 40.37 -39.03
C ASN A 3 59.29 39.42 -37.94
N LYS A 4 60.19 38.60 -37.35
CA LYS A 4 59.91 37.59 -36.33
C LYS A 4 59.12 38.16 -35.14
N LYS A 5 59.38 39.43 -34.77
CA LYS A 5 58.64 40.16 -33.72
C LYS A 5 57.17 40.39 -34.08
N ILE A 6 56.87 40.67 -35.39
CA ILE A 6 55.49 40.88 -35.88
C ILE A 6 54.69 39.56 -35.87
N LYS A 7 55.33 38.42 -36.20
CA LYS A 7 54.68 37.10 -36.11
C LYS A 7 54.31 36.73 -34.68
N ILE A 8 55.18 37.04 -33.71
CA ILE A 8 54.91 36.78 -32.27
C ILE A 8 53.79 37.71 -31.79
N LEU A 9 53.77 38.98 -32.17
CA LEU A 9 52.71 39.91 -31.78
C LEU A 9 51.34 39.50 -32.34
N ILE A 10 51.26 39.04 -33.62
CA ILE A 10 50.04 38.51 -34.23
C ILE A 10 49.58 37.22 -33.48
N GLY A 11 50.49 36.32 -33.12
CA GLY A 11 50.17 35.13 -32.37
C GLY A 11 49.56 35.42 -30.98
N VAL A 12 50.15 36.40 -30.26
CA VAL A 12 49.62 36.86 -28.98
C VAL A 12 48.23 37.50 -29.11
N LEU A 13 48.02 38.34 -30.13
CA LEU A 13 46.70 38.98 -30.41
C LEU A 13 45.64 37.94 -30.76
N VAL A 14 45.96 36.92 -31.57
CA VAL A 14 45.03 35.84 -31.90
C VAL A 14 44.70 35.00 -30.67
N SER A 15 45.68 34.72 -29.79
CA SER A 15 45.41 34.01 -28.57
C SER A 15 44.51 34.78 -27.60
N ILE A 16 44.69 36.10 -27.48
CA ILE A 16 43.82 36.95 -26.65
C ILE A 16 42.41 37.00 -27.24
N LEU A 17 42.25 37.04 -28.55
CA LEU A 17 40.96 37.02 -29.22
C LEU A 17 40.23 35.69 -28.98
N ILE A 18 40.94 34.56 -29.07
CA ILE A 18 40.37 33.24 -28.79
C ILE A 18 39.92 33.12 -27.33
N ILE A 19 40.77 33.58 -26.39
CA ILE A 19 40.43 33.57 -24.95
C ILE A 19 39.20 34.46 -24.69
N SER A 20 39.09 35.65 -25.32
CA SER A 20 37.94 36.51 -25.14
C SER A 20 36.68 35.89 -25.71
N ILE A 21 36.72 35.18 -26.85
CA ILE A 21 35.57 34.46 -27.42
C ILE A 21 35.12 33.32 -26.49
N ILE A 22 36.07 32.58 -25.90
CA ILE A 22 35.75 31.51 -24.95
C ILE A 22 35.10 32.08 -23.67
N VAL A 23 35.62 33.19 -23.14
CA VAL A 23 35.07 33.85 -21.95
C VAL A 23 33.66 34.43 -22.25
N VAL A 24 33.46 35.04 -23.39
CA VAL A 24 32.17 35.56 -23.82
C VAL A 24 31.18 34.40 -24.03
N SER A 25 31.58 33.31 -24.69
CA SER A 25 30.75 32.11 -24.87
C SER A 25 30.41 31.49 -23.53
N TYR A 26 31.35 31.38 -22.58
CA TYR A 26 31.09 30.89 -21.24
C TYR A 26 30.14 31.80 -20.45
N TYR A 27 30.27 33.12 -20.59
CA TYR A 27 29.34 34.09 -19.98
C TYR A 27 27.95 34.03 -20.61
N PHE A 28 27.82 33.86 -21.92
CA PHE A 28 26.53 33.68 -22.58
C PHE A 28 25.85 32.35 -22.25
N THR A 29 26.61 31.28 -22.15
CA THR A 29 26.04 29.98 -21.68
C THR A 29 25.60 30.03 -20.21
N ASN A 30 26.34 30.70 -19.35
CA ASN A 30 25.93 30.90 -17.95
C ASN A 30 24.76 31.90 -17.81
N LEU A 31 24.66 32.92 -18.63
CA LEU A 31 23.50 33.82 -18.66
C LEU A 31 22.23 33.13 -19.17
N ASN A 32 22.33 32.26 -20.17
CA ASN A 32 21.19 31.45 -20.63
C ASN A 32 20.78 30.36 -19.60
N ASN A 33 21.73 29.81 -18.84
CA ASN A 33 21.41 28.87 -17.76
C ASN A 33 20.83 29.55 -16.51
N ASN A 34 20.93 30.89 -16.39
CA ASN A 34 20.37 31.66 -15.28
C ASN A 34 19.04 32.37 -15.61
N VAL A 35 18.47 32.16 -16.80
CA VAL A 35 17.05 32.43 -17.00
C VAL A 35 16.26 31.34 -16.31
N THR A 36 16.00 31.52 -15.03
CA THR A 36 15.05 30.68 -14.30
C THR A 36 13.73 30.77 -15.04
N LYS A 37 13.37 29.69 -15.77
CA LYS A 37 12.07 29.54 -16.41
C LYS A 37 11.02 29.79 -15.33
N ALA A 38 10.10 30.72 -15.57
CA ALA A 38 9.05 30.99 -14.60
C ALA A 38 8.26 29.70 -14.37
N LYS A 39 8.17 29.29 -13.12
CA LYS A 39 7.37 28.12 -12.74
C LYS A 39 5.89 28.43 -12.93
N ILE A 40 5.12 27.44 -13.34
CA ILE A 40 3.73 27.58 -13.77
C ILE A 40 2.81 27.06 -12.66
N ASP A 41 1.85 27.89 -12.25
CA ASP A 41 0.66 27.44 -11.55
C ASP A 41 -0.38 27.02 -12.59
N ASP A 42 -0.56 25.72 -12.79
CA ASP A 42 -1.48 25.13 -13.75
C ASP A 42 -2.72 24.51 -13.11
N TRP A 43 -3.02 24.89 -11.86
CA TRP A 43 -4.21 24.44 -11.14
C TRP A 43 -5.52 24.82 -11.85
N LYS A 44 -6.50 23.88 -11.86
CA LYS A 44 -7.76 24.04 -12.61
C LYS A 44 -9.02 23.96 -11.76
N TYR A 45 -8.93 23.35 -10.56
CA TYR A 45 -10.10 23.15 -9.71
C TYR A 45 -10.39 24.38 -8.83
N SER A 46 -11.68 24.64 -8.58
CA SER A 46 -12.13 25.67 -7.65
C SER A 46 -13.39 25.23 -6.91
N ASN A 47 -13.37 25.26 -5.60
CA ASN A 47 -14.54 25.00 -4.75
C ASN A 47 -15.74 25.92 -5.08
N LYS A 48 -15.52 27.09 -5.70
CA LYS A 48 -16.55 28.11 -5.95
C LYS A 48 -17.42 27.86 -7.17
N GLU A 49 -16.94 27.09 -8.17
CA GLU A 49 -17.69 26.86 -9.41
C GLU A 49 -18.86 25.88 -9.28
N SER A 50 -18.88 25.07 -8.22
CA SER A 50 -19.91 24.06 -7.95
C SER A 50 -21.14 24.59 -7.19
N ASN A 51 -21.10 25.81 -6.66
CA ASN A 51 -22.16 26.38 -5.82
C ASN A 51 -23.27 27.11 -6.62
N LYS A 52 -23.41 26.86 -7.93
CA LYS A 52 -24.43 27.55 -8.75
C LYS A 52 -25.83 26.93 -8.74
N GLU A 53 -26.09 25.86 -8.01
CA GLU A 53 -27.43 25.22 -8.03
C GLU A 53 -28.08 24.88 -6.69
N TYR A 54 -27.69 25.42 -5.56
CA TYR A 54 -28.54 25.31 -4.36
C TYR A 54 -28.55 26.61 -3.57
N VAL A 55 -29.59 27.44 -3.87
CA VAL A 55 -29.98 28.57 -3.03
C VAL A 55 -31.00 28.08 -2.01
N THR A 56 -30.66 28.01 -0.74
CA THR A 56 -31.57 28.41 0.36
C THR A 56 -30.82 28.71 1.65
N SER A 57 -31.08 29.95 2.07
CA SER A 57 -31.07 30.54 3.42
C SER A 57 -29.75 30.71 4.18
N LYS A 58 -29.44 31.99 4.30
CA LYS A 58 -28.45 32.68 5.11
C LYS A 58 -28.63 32.43 6.62
N SER A 59 -27.52 32.33 7.33
CA SER A 59 -27.38 33.16 8.53
C SER A 59 -25.92 33.58 8.71
N SER A 60 -25.80 34.83 9.06
CA SER A 60 -24.59 35.65 9.14
C SER A 60 -23.80 35.45 10.43
N SER A 61 -22.52 35.61 10.36
CA SER A 61 -21.68 36.60 11.12
C SER A 61 -20.44 36.00 11.78
N GLY A 62 -19.33 36.72 11.63
CA GLY A 62 -18.29 36.76 12.62
C GLY A 62 -16.85 36.68 12.09
N VAL A 63 -16.30 37.80 11.67
CA VAL A 63 -14.86 38.00 11.45
C VAL A 63 -14.14 37.95 12.78
N PHE A 64 -13.16 37.07 12.95
CA PHE A 64 -12.13 37.20 13.96
C PHE A 64 -10.75 36.96 13.34
N SER A 65 -9.94 38.00 13.41
CA SER A 65 -8.52 38.05 13.11
C SER A 65 -7.71 37.33 14.19
N VAL A 66 -6.75 36.50 13.79
CA VAL A 66 -5.80 35.80 14.67
C VAL A 66 -4.39 36.37 14.45
N PRO A 67 -3.62 36.65 15.52
CA PRO A 67 -2.28 37.22 15.41
C PRO A 67 -1.23 36.14 15.07
N GLN A 68 -0.22 36.58 14.29
CA GLN A 68 1.00 35.82 13.99
C GLN A 68 1.77 35.45 15.26
N GLY A 69 2.11 34.16 15.36
CA GLY A 69 3.05 33.63 16.36
C GLY A 69 4.28 33.06 15.63
N SER A 70 5.43 33.50 16.09
CA SER A 70 6.78 33.32 15.57
C SER A 70 7.25 31.86 15.50
N SER A 71 7.92 31.55 14.41
CA SER A 71 8.70 30.33 14.15
C SER A 71 9.92 30.23 15.07
N SER A 72 10.10 29.10 15.73
CA SER A 72 11.36 28.66 16.29
C SER A 72 11.86 27.42 15.56
N SER A 73 12.97 27.59 14.85
CA SER A 73 13.73 26.52 14.20
C SER A 73 14.41 25.65 15.26
N LEU A 74 14.18 24.36 15.21
CA LEU A 74 15.01 23.36 15.88
C LEU A 74 15.71 22.54 14.81
N THR A 75 16.98 22.85 14.63
CA THR A 75 17.93 21.98 13.92
C THR A 75 18.34 20.87 14.86
N SER A 76 18.11 19.62 14.48
CA SER A 76 18.75 18.47 15.08
C SER A 76 19.53 17.72 14.01
N ASP A 77 20.82 18.03 13.95
CA ASP A 77 21.83 17.16 13.31
C ASP A 77 21.95 15.89 14.15
N SER A 78 21.46 14.78 13.60
CA SER A 78 21.87 13.46 14.04
C SER A 78 22.71 12.84 12.94
N ALA A 79 24.04 13.04 13.04
CA ALA A 79 25.02 12.31 12.27
C ALA A 79 24.94 10.82 12.66
N MET A 80 24.37 10.00 11.79
CA MET A 80 24.50 8.55 11.90
C MET A 80 25.93 8.14 11.55
N SER A 81 26.61 7.55 12.53
CA SER A 81 27.91 6.93 12.36
C SER A 81 27.76 5.69 11.47
N PHE A 82 28.30 5.76 10.25
CA PHE A 82 28.45 4.60 9.38
C PHE A 82 29.51 3.67 9.97
N SER A 83 29.09 2.59 10.62
CA SER A 83 29.94 1.42 10.81
C SER A 83 29.87 0.60 9.52
N SER A 84 31.02 0.13 9.04
CA SER A 84 31.17 -0.73 7.86
C SER A 84 30.44 -2.07 8.10
N LYS A 85 29.15 -2.14 7.75
CA LYS A 85 28.36 -3.38 7.65
C LYS A 85 28.40 -3.86 6.20
N SER A 86 28.35 -5.17 6.00
CA SER A 86 28.11 -5.79 4.70
C SER A 86 26.90 -5.08 4.04
N GLU A 87 27.07 -4.67 2.76
CA GLU A 87 26.01 -3.98 2.02
C GLU A 87 24.76 -4.87 1.98
N SER A 88 23.71 -4.47 2.70
CA SER A 88 22.43 -5.19 2.70
C SER A 88 21.75 -5.03 1.35
N THR A 89 21.10 -6.11 0.89
CA THR A 89 20.24 -6.09 -0.29
C THR A 89 18.85 -5.58 0.06
N VAL A 90 18.14 -5.05 -0.93
CA VAL A 90 16.72 -4.70 -0.81
C VAL A 90 15.91 -5.98 -0.67
N GLY A 91 15.02 -6.05 0.31
CA GLY A 91 14.04 -7.14 0.42
C GLY A 91 12.95 -7.01 -0.65
N LEU A 92 12.16 -8.07 -0.82
CA LEU A 92 10.98 -8.05 -1.67
C LEU A 92 9.75 -8.48 -0.88
N SER A 93 8.58 -7.95 -1.27
CA SER A 93 7.27 -8.30 -0.72
C SER A 93 6.22 -8.41 -1.82
N VAL A 94 5.21 -9.22 -1.58
CA VAL A 94 4.08 -9.42 -2.51
C VAL A 94 3.27 -8.12 -2.65
N GLY A 95 2.74 -7.82 -3.84
CA GLY A 95 1.75 -6.76 -4.05
C GLY A 95 0.43 -7.03 -3.30
N GLY A 96 -0.56 -6.16 -3.47
CA GLY A 96 -1.82 -6.24 -2.73
C GLY A 96 -1.74 -5.57 -1.37
N SER A 97 -2.37 -6.13 -0.33
CA SER A 97 -2.41 -5.55 1.02
C SER A 97 -1.02 -5.38 1.63
N LYS A 98 -0.77 -4.23 2.26
CA LYS A 98 0.50 -3.88 2.88
C LYS A 98 0.43 -3.69 4.40
N ASN A 99 -0.71 -3.80 5.00
CA ASN A 99 -0.89 -3.79 6.45
C ASN A 99 -2.27 -4.33 6.84
N VAL A 100 -2.49 -4.50 8.14
CA VAL A 100 -3.78 -4.89 8.73
C VAL A 100 -4.22 -3.90 9.82
N ASP A 101 -3.80 -2.64 9.71
CA ASP A 101 -4.07 -1.64 10.74
C ASP A 101 -5.56 -1.36 10.89
N ASN A 102 -6.32 -1.33 9.79
CA ASN A 102 -7.77 -1.21 9.83
C ASN A 102 -8.42 -2.30 10.71
N PHE A 103 -8.00 -3.56 10.56
CA PHE A 103 -8.47 -4.67 11.38
C PHE A 103 -8.20 -4.45 12.88
N ARG A 104 -6.97 -4.08 13.21
CA ARG A 104 -6.57 -3.85 14.61
C ARG A 104 -7.34 -2.70 15.25
N GLU A 105 -7.48 -1.58 14.52
CA GLU A 105 -8.19 -0.41 15.03
C GLU A 105 -9.69 -0.67 15.20
N ASN A 106 -10.33 -1.41 14.28
CA ASN A 106 -11.73 -1.81 14.46
C ASN A 106 -11.92 -2.59 15.76
N ILE A 107 -11.09 -3.60 16.04
CA ILE A 107 -11.17 -4.36 17.29
C ILE A 107 -10.88 -3.47 18.51
N LYS A 108 -9.85 -2.62 18.45
CA LYS A 108 -9.52 -1.68 19.54
C LYS A 108 -10.68 -0.73 19.86
N ASN A 109 -11.41 -0.30 18.85
CA ASN A 109 -12.55 0.61 19.00
C ASN A 109 -13.86 -0.15 19.35
N GLY A 110 -13.85 -1.47 19.44
CA GLY A 110 -15.01 -2.28 19.80
C GLY A 110 -15.98 -2.54 18.64
N TYR A 111 -15.49 -2.44 17.39
CA TYR A 111 -16.25 -2.76 16.19
C TYR A 111 -15.85 -4.10 15.58
N PHE A 112 -16.84 -4.77 14.99
CA PHE A 112 -16.68 -6.09 14.40
C PHE A 112 -16.06 -5.99 12.99
N PRO A 113 -14.90 -6.61 12.74
CA PRO A 113 -14.24 -6.53 11.44
C PRO A 113 -14.93 -7.39 10.38
N ILE A 114 -14.60 -7.16 9.11
CA ILE A 114 -14.91 -8.07 7.99
C ILE A 114 -13.69 -8.96 7.69
N SER A 115 -13.91 -10.07 6.96
CA SER A 115 -12.85 -11.05 6.69
C SER A 115 -11.73 -10.52 5.81
N THR A 116 -12.00 -9.47 5.05
CA THR A 116 -11.04 -8.76 4.18
C THR A 116 -10.22 -7.71 4.91
N ASP A 117 -10.60 -7.33 6.15
CA ASP A 117 -9.80 -6.42 6.99
C ASP A 117 -8.47 -7.07 7.44
N ILE A 118 -8.37 -8.41 7.44
CA ILE A 118 -7.15 -9.13 7.75
C ILE A 118 -6.76 -10.08 6.62
N THR A 119 -5.61 -9.83 5.99
CA THR A 119 -5.05 -10.66 4.92
C THR A 119 -3.71 -11.26 5.36
N TYR A 120 -3.30 -12.38 4.77
CA TYR A 120 -2.00 -12.99 5.09
C TYR A 120 -0.84 -12.12 4.62
N ASN A 121 -0.91 -11.59 3.40
CA ASN A 121 0.09 -10.70 2.84
C ASN A 121 0.18 -9.39 3.61
N GLY A 122 -0.95 -8.80 4.02
CA GLY A 122 -0.99 -7.59 4.84
C GLY A 122 -0.34 -7.79 6.21
N LEU A 123 -0.68 -8.90 6.90
CA LEU A 123 -0.06 -9.22 8.19
C LEU A 123 1.43 -9.55 8.03
N PHE A 124 1.82 -10.32 7.01
CA PHE A 124 3.24 -10.61 6.77
C PHE A 124 4.04 -9.33 6.51
N TYR A 125 3.47 -8.36 5.81
CA TYR A 125 4.15 -7.09 5.57
C TYR A 125 4.39 -6.25 6.83
N ASP A 126 3.73 -6.55 7.94
CA ASP A 126 4.00 -5.89 9.23
C ASP A 126 5.25 -6.44 9.96
N TYR A 127 5.77 -7.60 9.51
CA TYR A 127 6.87 -8.32 10.15
C TYR A 127 8.08 -8.50 9.25
N TYR A 128 9.26 -8.63 9.87
CA TYR A 128 10.51 -9.01 9.21
C TYR A 128 10.71 -10.52 9.29
N PHE A 129 11.21 -11.12 8.21
CA PHE A 129 11.42 -12.56 8.10
C PHE A 129 12.85 -12.88 7.66
N GLU A 130 13.46 -13.87 8.29
CA GLU A 130 14.59 -14.59 7.75
C GLU A 130 14.11 -15.39 6.53
N THR A 131 14.58 -15.02 5.36
CA THR A 131 14.10 -15.58 4.07
C THR A 131 14.77 -16.90 3.71
N GLY A 132 15.78 -17.33 4.46
CA GLY A 132 16.60 -18.51 4.16
C GLY A 132 17.87 -18.19 3.40
N LYS A 133 18.65 -19.22 3.09
CA LYS A 133 19.94 -19.07 2.39
C LYS A 133 19.70 -18.77 0.92
N GLN A 134 20.21 -17.66 0.47
CA GLN A 134 20.18 -17.26 -0.93
C GLN A 134 21.42 -17.84 -1.65
N GLU A 135 21.22 -18.37 -2.86
CA GLU A 135 22.34 -18.66 -3.76
C GLU A 135 22.79 -17.36 -4.44
N GLU A 136 24.12 -17.20 -4.61
CA GLU A 136 24.66 -16.07 -5.36
C GLU A 136 24.19 -16.15 -6.83
N SER A 137 23.53 -15.11 -7.30
CA SER A 137 23.01 -14.99 -8.67
C SER A 137 23.14 -13.55 -9.14
N GLU A 138 23.28 -13.36 -10.45
CA GLU A 138 23.21 -12.06 -11.11
C GLU A 138 21.77 -11.61 -11.39
N ASP A 139 20.80 -12.53 -11.22
CA ASP A 139 19.37 -12.25 -11.45
C ASP A 139 18.84 -11.29 -10.39
N LEU A 140 17.93 -10.41 -10.78
CA LEU A 140 17.27 -9.45 -9.87
C LEU A 140 16.57 -10.16 -8.70
N PHE A 141 15.93 -11.29 -8.95
CA PHE A 141 15.19 -12.08 -7.97
C PHE A 141 15.81 -13.48 -7.83
N SER A 142 16.13 -13.85 -6.58
CA SER A 142 16.66 -15.17 -6.24
C SER A 142 15.82 -15.76 -5.09
N PRO A 143 14.91 -16.70 -5.37
CA PRO A 143 14.15 -17.35 -4.33
C PRO A 143 15.05 -18.25 -3.48
N SER A 144 14.74 -18.34 -2.20
CA SER A 144 15.26 -19.35 -1.29
C SER A 144 14.10 -20.19 -0.74
N TYR A 145 14.41 -21.39 -0.29
CA TYR A 145 13.39 -22.30 0.22
C TYR A 145 13.79 -22.78 1.61
N SER A 146 12.80 -22.84 2.52
CA SER A 146 12.99 -23.40 3.85
C SER A 146 11.81 -24.29 4.20
N MET A 147 12.06 -25.35 4.95
CA MET A 147 11.08 -26.36 5.28
C MET A 147 10.82 -26.45 6.79
N ALA A 148 9.62 -26.87 7.15
CA ALA A 148 9.27 -27.16 8.52
C ALA A 148 8.23 -28.29 8.62
N ILE A 149 8.31 -29.05 9.70
CA ILE A 149 7.24 -29.90 10.21
C ILE A 149 6.84 -29.32 11.55
N SER A 150 5.61 -28.84 11.64
CA SER A 150 5.09 -28.16 12.83
C SER A 150 3.84 -28.82 13.34
N LYS A 151 3.77 -29.07 14.66
CA LYS A 151 2.60 -29.62 15.29
C LYS A 151 1.52 -28.54 15.46
N ASP A 152 0.34 -28.81 14.96
CA ASP A 152 -0.80 -27.90 15.13
C ASP A 152 -1.23 -27.82 16.59
N PRO A 153 -1.34 -26.62 17.19
CA PRO A 153 -1.61 -26.46 18.63
C PRO A 153 -3.03 -26.89 19.03
N ILE A 154 -3.96 -27.01 18.10
CA ILE A 154 -5.35 -27.40 18.36
C ILE A 154 -5.56 -28.90 18.11
N SER A 155 -5.21 -29.37 16.92
CA SER A 155 -5.42 -30.76 16.50
C SER A 155 -4.30 -31.72 16.92
N SER A 156 -3.14 -31.21 17.31
CA SER A 156 -1.92 -31.98 17.64
C SER A 156 -1.36 -32.79 16.46
N LYS A 157 -1.78 -32.52 15.22
CA LYS A 157 -1.29 -33.21 14.00
C LYS A 157 -0.04 -32.53 13.47
N ASN A 158 0.87 -33.31 12.90
CA ASN A 158 1.99 -32.78 12.16
C ASN A 158 1.50 -32.18 10.83
N GLU A 159 1.93 -30.98 10.55
CA GLU A 159 1.69 -30.24 9.33
C GLU A 159 3.02 -29.94 8.64
N TYR A 160 3.05 -30.00 7.33
CA TYR A 160 4.24 -29.80 6.51
C TYR A 160 4.17 -28.43 5.86
N TYR A 161 5.26 -27.69 5.95
CA TYR A 161 5.33 -26.33 5.41
C TYR A 161 6.62 -26.11 4.63
N MET A 162 6.54 -25.22 3.65
CA MET A 162 7.68 -24.68 2.92
C MET A 162 7.50 -23.18 2.75
N THR A 163 8.55 -22.40 2.92
CA THR A 163 8.57 -21.00 2.49
C THR A 163 9.29 -20.84 1.16
N VAL A 164 8.81 -19.87 0.38
CA VAL A 164 9.53 -19.23 -0.71
C VAL A 164 10.00 -17.89 -0.19
N GLY A 165 11.30 -17.76 0.07
CA GLY A 165 11.93 -16.50 0.50
C GLY A 165 12.07 -15.56 -0.69
N LEU A 166 11.65 -14.31 -0.50
CA LEU A 166 11.61 -13.29 -1.53
C LEU A 166 12.86 -12.41 -1.45
N ASN A 167 13.93 -12.83 -2.10
CA ASN A 167 15.22 -12.17 -2.06
C ASN A 167 15.51 -11.42 -3.36
N SER A 168 16.15 -10.24 -3.25
CA SER A 168 16.74 -9.56 -4.40
C SER A 168 18.26 -9.52 -4.29
N ASN A 169 18.92 -9.37 -5.45
CA ASN A 169 20.36 -9.12 -5.53
C ASN A 169 20.69 -7.63 -5.68
N ILE A 170 19.69 -6.74 -5.56
CA ILE A 170 19.89 -5.30 -5.61
C ILE A 170 20.44 -4.84 -4.27
N LYS A 171 21.64 -4.26 -4.25
CA LYS A 171 22.14 -3.58 -3.06
C LYS A 171 21.28 -2.37 -2.74
N GLN A 172 21.07 -2.10 -1.45
CA GLN A 172 20.25 -0.97 -1.03
C GLN A 172 20.83 0.38 -1.51
N SER A 173 22.15 0.52 -1.62
CA SER A 173 22.83 1.68 -2.20
C SER A 173 22.56 1.88 -3.69
N ASP A 174 22.28 0.81 -4.41
CA ASP A 174 22.13 0.79 -5.87
C ASP A 174 20.67 0.86 -6.29
N PHE A 175 19.75 0.68 -5.34
CA PHE A 175 18.32 0.78 -5.61
C PHE A 175 17.94 2.20 -6.03
N LYS A 176 17.36 2.32 -7.22
CA LYS A 176 16.84 3.57 -7.76
C LYS A 176 15.53 3.31 -8.46
N ARG A 177 14.49 4.09 -8.11
CA ARG A 177 13.25 4.10 -8.87
C ARG A 177 13.45 4.73 -10.26
N LYS A 178 12.63 4.36 -11.23
CA LYS A 178 12.50 5.12 -12.48
C LYS A 178 11.87 6.48 -12.19
N LYS A 179 11.97 7.40 -13.15
CA LYS A 179 11.15 8.61 -13.15
C LYS A 179 9.67 8.22 -13.12
N GLN A 180 8.85 9.03 -12.52
CA GLN A 180 7.44 8.73 -12.30
C GLN A 180 6.53 9.70 -13.06
N ASN A 181 5.51 9.17 -13.70
CA ASN A 181 4.30 9.89 -14.09
C ASN A 181 3.23 9.56 -13.05
N ILE A 182 3.03 10.43 -12.06
CA ILE A 182 2.06 10.24 -10.98
C ILE A 182 0.79 11.03 -11.24
N VAL A 183 -0.36 10.34 -11.17
CA VAL A 183 -1.68 10.98 -11.12
C VAL A 183 -2.35 10.61 -9.80
N VAL A 184 -2.59 11.59 -8.94
CA VAL A 184 -3.40 11.41 -7.73
C VAL A 184 -4.88 11.53 -8.09
N VAL A 185 -5.67 10.55 -7.69
CA VAL A 185 -7.13 10.54 -7.77
C VAL A 185 -7.66 10.61 -6.35
N LEU A 186 -8.06 11.81 -5.93
CA LEU A 186 -8.46 12.10 -4.56
C LEU A 186 -9.98 12.11 -4.42
N ASP A 187 -10.47 11.29 -3.51
CA ASP A 187 -11.86 11.30 -3.04
C ASP A 187 -12.12 12.58 -2.23
N ILE A 188 -13.12 13.34 -2.66
CA ILE A 188 -13.60 14.52 -1.94
C ILE A 188 -15.06 14.36 -1.50
N SER A 189 -15.55 13.12 -1.41
CA SER A 189 -16.92 12.81 -0.96
C SER A 189 -17.19 13.25 0.49
N GLY A 190 -18.47 13.33 0.85
CA GLY A 190 -18.89 13.80 2.17
C GLY A 190 -18.37 12.96 3.34
N SER A 191 -18.11 11.66 3.16
CA SER A 191 -17.51 10.78 4.17
C SER A 191 -16.09 11.19 4.55
N MET A 192 -15.36 11.86 3.66
CA MET A 192 -14.02 12.39 3.90
C MET A 192 -13.99 13.59 4.87
N ASP A 193 -15.13 14.20 5.20
CA ASP A 193 -15.22 15.25 6.22
C ASP A 193 -15.18 14.70 7.67
N SER A 194 -15.37 13.39 7.84
CA SER A 194 -15.27 12.74 9.15
C SER A 194 -13.81 12.60 9.62
N SER A 195 -13.59 12.43 10.94
CA SER A 195 -12.24 12.17 11.47
C SER A 195 -11.77 10.75 11.12
N LEU A 196 -10.45 10.50 11.12
CA LEU A 196 -9.87 9.17 10.85
C LEU A 196 -10.39 8.07 11.78
N GLN A 197 -10.74 8.43 13.02
CA GLN A 197 -11.21 7.50 14.06
C GLN A 197 -12.74 7.45 14.16
N SER A 198 -13.45 8.15 13.30
CA SER A 198 -14.90 8.15 13.25
C SER A 198 -15.42 7.11 12.28
N TYR A 199 -16.57 6.52 12.61
CA TYR A 199 -17.31 5.64 11.73
C TYR A 199 -18.46 6.44 11.11
N TYR A 200 -18.47 6.55 9.79
CA TYR A 200 -19.45 7.38 9.08
C TYR A 200 -20.87 6.82 9.24
N TYR A 201 -21.03 5.51 9.13
CA TYR A 201 -22.27 4.79 9.39
C TYR A 201 -22.17 4.06 10.73
N ASP A 202 -22.22 4.80 11.85
CA ASP A 202 -22.23 4.24 13.19
C ASP A 202 -23.68 4.13 13.68
N GLY A 203 -24.19 2.90 13.84
CA GLY A 203 -25.49 2.64 14.45
C GLY A 203 -25.65 3.07 15.91
N ASN A 204 -24.55 3.47 16.58
CA ASN A 204 -24.56 3.75 18.03
C ASN A 204 -24.77 5.23 18.40
N ASN A 205 -25.02 6.16 17.50
CA ASN A 205 -25.26 7.60 17.80
C ASN A 205 -24.31 8.24 18.83
N ASN A 206 -23.18 7.61 19.14
CA ASN A 206 -22.18 8.11 20.10
C ASN A 206 -21.29 9.22 19.52
N ASN A 207 -21.64 9.77 18.37
CA ASN A 207 -21.00 10.92 17.73
C ASN A 207 -20.96 12.21 18.57
N ILE A 208 -21.50 12.20 19.81
CA ILE A 208 -21.47 13.36 20.69
C ILE A 208 -20.07 13.62 21.25
N PHE A 209 -19.24 12.57 21.40
CA PHE A 209 -17.89 12.71 21.94
C PHE A 209 -16.83 13.05 20.88
N SER A 210 -17.03 12.67 19.62
CA SER A 210 -16.11 12.99 18.51
C SER A 210 -16.13 14.48 18.11
N LYS A 211 -17.20 15.21 18.44
CA LYS A 211 -17.30 16.67 18.21
C LYS A 211 -16.52 17.54 19.19
N LEU A 212 -16.01 16.97 20.29
CA LEU A 212 -15.28 17.72 21.32
C LEU A 212 -13.77 17.75 21.14
N GLU A 213 -13.19 16.81 20.38
CA GLU A 213 -11.79 16.88 19.96
C GLU A 213 -11.72 17.52 18.58
N LYS A 214 -10.95 18.60 18.46
CA LYS A 214 -10.58 19.23 17.18
C LYS A 214 -9.62 18.33 16.40
N ASN A 215 -10.03 17.10 16.10
CA ASN A 215 -9.26 16.22 15.24
C ASN A 215 -9.50 16.64 13.80
N LYS A 216 -8.42 16.64 13.00
CA LYS A 216 -8.50 16.90 11.56
C LYS A 216 -9.40 15.87 10.89
N SER A 217 -10.11 16.29 9.85
CA SER A 217 -10.89 15.39 9.01
C SER A 217 -9.97 14.49 8.15
N LYS A 218 -10.51 13.38 7.62
CA LYS A 218 -9.83 12.55 6.62
C LYS A 218 -9.35 13.41 5.45
N MET A 219 -10.17 14.39 5.01
CA MET A 219 -9.85 15.31 3.91
C MET A 219 -8.65 16.18 4.22
N GLU A 220 -8.62 16.84 5.38
CA GLU A 220 -7.49 17.68 5.79
C GLU A 220 -6.19 16.87 5.87
N LEU A 221 -6.26 15.65 6.40
CA LEU A 221 -5.09 14.77 6.50
C LEU A 221 -4.65 14.22 5.13
N ALA A 222 -5.60 13.91 4.24
CA ALA A 222 -5.28 13.50 2.86
C ALA A 222 -4.62 14.64 2.08
N ASN A 223 -5.10 15.88 2.22
CA ASN A 223 -4.48 17.06 1.60
C ASN A 223 -3.03 17.27 2.08
N GLU A 224 -2.79 17.17 3.41
CA GLU A 224 -1.43 17.23 3.96
C GLU A 224 -0.54 16.09 3.44
N ALA A 225 -1.09 14.90 3.32
CA ALA A 225 -0.36 13.72 2.86
C ALA A 225 0.03 13.80 1.38
N VAL A 226 -0.86 14.31 0.52
CA VAL A 226 -0.52 14.61 -0.89
C VAL A 226 0.61 15.62 -0.96
N ASN A 227 0.59 16.65 -0.11
CA ASN A 227 1.67 17.64 -0.05
C ASN A 227 3.01 17.04 0.38
N LEU A 228 3.01 16.09 1.34
CA LEU A 228 4.22 15.35 1.72
C LEU A 228 4.74 14.49 0.56
N MET A 229 3.84 13.78 -0.14
CA MET A 229 4.20 12.98 -1.31
C MET A 229 4.83 13.81 -2.43
N ILE A 230 4.33 15.03 -2.67
CA ILE A 230 4.92 15.95 -3.68
C ILE A 230 6.36 16.30 -3.32
N ASP A 231 6.73 16.36 -2.02
CA ASP A 231 8.11 16.63 -1.60
C ASP A 231 9.08 15.49 -1.94
N GLU A 232 8.58 14.26 -2.13
CA GLU A 232 9.37 13.09 -2.53
C GLU A 232 9.58 13.00 -4.05
N LEU A 233 8.94 13.86 -4.84
CA LEU A 233 9.09 13.87 -6.28
C LEU A 233 10.31 14.68 -6.71
N ASN A 234 11.05 14.13 -7.66
CA ASN A 234 12.19 14.79 -8.27
C ASN A 234 11.75 15.82 -9.33
N ASN A 235 12.62 16.75 -9.69
CA ASN A 235 12.31 17.77 -10.71
C ASN A 235 11.93 17.20 -12.08
N ASP A 236 12.41 16.00 -12.42
CA ASP A 236 12.14 15.28 -13.66
C ASP A 236 11.00 14.25 -13.53
N ASP A 237 10.35 14.13 -12.38
CA ASP A 237 9.06 13.45 -12.25
C ASP A 237 7.92 14.34 -12.77
N ARG A 238 6.80 13.73 -13.16
CA ARG A 238 5.59 14.43 -13.57
C ARG A 238 4.45 14.14 -12.59
N PHE A 239 3.68 15.19 -12.29
CA PHE A 239 2.57 15.12 -11.35
C PHE A 239 1.30 15.71 -11.97
N GLY A 240 0.19 14.99 -11.81
CA GLY A 240 -1.15 15.42 -12.14
C GLY A 240 -2.13 15.05 -11.02
N MET A 241 -3.31 15.69 -11.00
CA MET A 241 -4.32 15.46 -9.97
C MET A 241 -5.73 15.52 -10.50
N VAL A 242 -6.56 14.59 -10.07
CA VAL A 242 -8.00 14.53 -10.29
C VAL A 242 -8.69 14.46 -8.94
N LEU A 243 -9.83 15.14 -8.82
CA LEU A 243 -10.71 15.10 -7.65
C LEU A 243 -12.02 14.45 -8.05
N PHE A 244 -12.67 13.72 -7.15
CA PHE A 244 -13.98 13.15 -7.44
C PHE A 244 -14.92 13.17 -6.24
N ASP A 245 -16.21 13.43 -6.54
CA ASP A 245 -17.37 13.32 -5.68
C ASP A 245 -18.50 12.62 -6.46
N ASP A 246 -19.63 13.29 -6.71
CA ASP A 246 -20.67 12.84 -7.65
C ASP A 246 -20.15 12.78 -9.10
N GLY A 247 -19.14 13.55 -9.42
CA GLY A 247 -18.45 13.64 -10.71
C GLY A 247 -16.94 13.56 -10.58
N ALA A 248 -16.22 13.98 -11.61
CA ALA A 248 -14.77 14.04 -11.59
C ALA A 248 -14.23 15.33 -12.20
N TYR A 249 -13.26 15.93 -11.53
CA TYR A 249 -12.73 17.25 -11.83
C TYR A 249 -11.21 17.18 -12.05
N LEU A 250 -10.73 17.92 -13.05
CA LEU A 250 -9.30 18.12 -13.24
C LEU A 250 -8.80 19.09 -12.17
N GLY A 251 -7.97 18.59 -11.25
CA GLY A 251 -7.24 19.44 -10.30
C GLY A 251 -6.01 20.06 -10.96
N LYS A 252 -5.16 19.22 -11.55
CA LYS A 252 -3.92 19.64 -12.21
C LYS A 252 -3.61 18.71 -13.40
N PRO A 253 -3.28 19.23 -14.59
CA PRO A 253 -2.77 18.41 -15.69
C PRO A 253 -1.40 17.80 -15.32
N VAL A 254 -1.01 16.71 -15.99
CA VAL A 254 0.31 16.11 -15.79
C VAL A 254 1.39 17.03 -16.37
N SER A 255 2.31 17.48 -15.53
CA SER A 255 3.44 18.33 -15.92
C SER A 255 4.66 18.05 -15.04
N LEU A 256 5.86 18.44 -15.52
CA LEU A 256 7.11 18.26 -14.78
C LEU A 256 7.11 19.05 -13.47
N ILE A 257 7.55 18.42 -12.40
CA ILE A 257 7.75 19.06 -11.09
C ILE A 257 8.69 20.26 -11.20
N GLY A 258 9.76 20.12 -11.99
CA GLY A 258 10.74 21.20 -12.22
C GLY A 258 10.16 22.46 -12.87
N ASP A 259 9.10 22.33 -13.67
CA ASP A 259 8.43 23.45 -14.35
C ASP A 259 7.21 24.00 -13.57
N THR A 260 6.77 23.31 -12.51
CA THR A 260 5.56 23.61 -11.73
C THR A 260 5.84 24.54 -10.55
N ASP A 261 4.96 25.51 -10.29
CA ASP A 261 4.95 26.27 -9.02
C ASP A 261 4.38 25.39 -7.90
N ILE A 262 5.25 24.53 -7.34
CA ILE A 262 4.89 23.56 -6.30
C ILE A 262 4.30 24.24 -5.07
N LYS A 263 4.75 25.44 -4.73
CA LYS A 263 4.21 26.17 -3.58
C LYS A 263 2.76 26.55 -3.80
N ALA A 264 2.43 27.10 -4.95
CA ALA A 264 1.05 27.44 -5.29
C ALA A 264 0.16 26.19 -5.36
N ILE A 265 0.65 25.10 -5.99
CA ILE A 265 -0.09 23.83 -6.05
C ILE A 265 -0.39 23.28 -4.66
N LYS A 266 0.57 23.28 -3.75
CA LYS A 266 0.38 22.81 -2.37
C LYS A 266 -0.64 23.66 -1.60
N GLU A 267 -0.66 24.98 -1.80
CA GLU A 267 -1.65 25.86 -1.22
C GLU A 267 -3.06 25.52 -1.74
N HIS A 268 -3.23 25.31 -3.05
CA HIS A 268 -4.50 24.88 -3.64
C HIS A 268 -4.99 23.51 -3.10
N ILE A 269 -4.09 22.56 -2.89
CA ILE A 269 -4.42 21.25 -2.33
C ILE A 269 -4.95 21.38 -0.90
N LEU A 270 -4.35 22.23 -0.07
CA LEU A 270 -4.82 22.44 1.31
C LEU A 270 -6.21 23.08 1.39
N ASP A 271 -6.64 23.79 0.34
CA ASP A 271 -7.96 24.44 0.27
C ASP A 271 -9.08 23.49 -0.21
N ILE A 272 -8.78 22.22 -0.52
CA ILE A 272 -9.78 21.25 -0.98
C ILE A 272 -10.68 20.86 0.19
N GLU A 273 -12.01 20.92 -0.03
CA GLU A 273 -13.05 20.59 0.94
C GLU A 273 -13.84 19.35 0.50
N ALA A 274 -14.30 18.53 1.45
CA ALA A 274 -15.14 17.38 1.21
C ALA A 274 -16.58 17.78 0.88
N ARG A 275 -17.23 17.03 -0.06
CA ARG A 275 -18.62 17.26 -0.47
C ARG A 275 -19.18 16.13 -1.33
N GLY A 276 -20.50 16.06 -1.50
CA GLY A 276 -21.17 15.19 -2.47
C GLY A 276 -21.11 13.71 -2.14
N GLY A 277 -21.41 12.88 -3.15
CA GLY A 277 -21.34 11.42 -3.10
C GLY A 277 -20.00 10.88 -3.57
N THR A 278 -19.92 9.57 -3.88
CA THR A 278 -18.67 8.87 -4.19
C THR A 278 -18.75 8.14 -5.53
N ASN A 279 -18.40 8.81 -6.62
CA ASN A 279 -18.34 8.23 -7.96
C ASN A 279 -16.89 7.84 -8.32
N PHE A 280 -16.43 6.74 -7.74
CA PHE A 280 -15.09 6.21 -7.95
C PHE A 280 -14.75 6.01 -9.43
N GLU A 281 -15.70 5.43 -10.20
CA GLU A 281 -15.50 5.17 -11.63
C GLU A 281 -15.14 6.44 -12.41
N ALA A 282 -15.89 7.53 -12.18
CA ALA A 282 -15.67 8.80 -12.85
C ALA A 282 -14.27 9.35 -12.52
N GLY A 283 -13.88 9.32 -11.24
CA GLY A 283 -12.55 9.74 -10.79
C GLY A 283 -11.44 8.93 -11.42
N TYR A 284 -11.54 7.61 -11.38
CA TYR A 284 -10.53 6.71 -11.91
C TYR A 284 -10.36 6.81 -13.42
N LYS A 285 -11.47 6.87 -14.18
CA LYS A 285 -11.43 7.07 -15.63
C LYS A 285 -10.77 8.40 -15.99
N LYS A 286 -11.18 9.50 -15.32
CA LYS A 286 -10.59 10.82 -15.57
C LYS A 286 -9.10 10.85 -15.23
N GLY A 287 -8.66 10.14 -14.19
CA GLY A 287 -7.24 9.96 -13.87
C GLY A 287 -6.50 9.20 -14.97
N THR A 288 -7.12 8.16 -15.54
CA THR A 288 -6.58 7.41 -16.69
C THR A 288 -6.42 8.30 -17.92
N ASP A 289 -7.38 9.18 -18.20
CA ASP A 289 -7.38 10.06 -19.36
C ASP A 289 -6.26 11.12 -19.33
N LEU A 290 -5.57 11.28 -18.21
CA LEU A 290 -4.40 12.16 -18.10
C LEU A 290 -3.11 11.53 -18.67
N PHE A 291 -3.12 10.22 -18.95
CA PHE A 291 -2.00 9.54 -19.59
C PHE A 291 -2.23 9.46 -21.10
N ASP A 292 -1.59 10.34 -21.84
CA ASP A 292 -1.58 10.30 -23.30
C ASP A 292 -0.54 9.29 -23.84
N ASP A 293 -0.54 9.11 -25.18
CA ASP A 293 0.36 8.18 -25.85
C ASP A 293 1.85 8.59 -25.68
N GLU A 294 2.15 9.87 -25.49
CA GLU A 294 3.53 10.35 -25.28
C GLU A 294 4.04 9.88 -23.90
N LEU A 295 3.23 10.07 -22.85
CA LEU A 295 3.56 9.60 -21.50
C LEU A 295 3.68 8.07 -21.43
N LEU A 296 2.76 7.33 -22.07
CA LEU A 296 2.73 5.87 -22.04
C LEU A 296 3.89 5.22 -22.80
N ASN A 297 4.42 5.87 -23.83
CA ASN A 297 5.52 5.35 -24.63
C ASN A 297 6.90 5.71 -24.09
N ASP A 298 7.00 6.61 -23.13
CA ASP A 298 8.27 7.01 -22.49
C ASP A 298 8.76 5.96 -21.52
N LYS A 299 9.71 5.12 -21.95
CA LYS A 299 10.25 3.99 -21.18
C LYS A 299 11.13 4.38 -19.99
N GLU A 300 11.52 5.66 -19.87
CA GLU A 300 12.25 6.17 -18.72
C GLU A 300 11.33 6.34 -17.50
N TYR A 301 10.00 6.36 -17.71
CA TYR A 301 9.00 6.57 -16.67
C TYR A 301 8.21 5.31 -16.35
N ASP A 302 7.84 5.19 -15.08
CA ASP A 302 6.75 4.32 -14.64
C ASP A 302 5.48 5.19 -14.50
N ASN A 303 4.33 4.66 -14.95
CA ASN A 303 3.04 5.37 -14.90
C ASN A 303 2.23 4.84 -13.74
N ARG A 304 1.74 5.73 -12.86
CA ARG A 304 0.99 5.32 -11.68
C ARG A 304 -0.17 6.24 -11.34
N ILE A 305 -1.31 5.63 -11.03
CA ILE A 305 -2.43 6.27 -10.36
C ILE A 305 -2.33 5.96 -8.87
N ILE A 306 -2.41 6.99 -8.02
CA ILE A 306 -2.54 6.85 -6.57
C ILE A 306 -3.93 7.31 -6.20
N VAL A 307 -4.78 6.36 -5.77
CA VAL A 307 -6.14 6.64 -5.32
C VAL A 307 -6.13 6.82 -3.81
N ILE A 308 -6.70 7.92 -3.33
CA ILE A 308 -6.87 8.21 -1.90
C ILE A 308 -8.38 8.31 -1.64
N THR A 309 -8.94 7.37 -0.85
CA THR A 309 -10.39 7.24 -0.64
C THR A 309 -10.68 6.44 0.62
N ASP A 310 -11.87 6.60 1.21
CA ASP A 310 -12.39 5.68 2.22
C ASP A 310 -13.14 4.47 1.60
N ALA A 311 -13.15 4.39 0.26
CA ALA A 311 -13.64 3.26 -0.55
C ALA A 311 -15.11 2.88 -0.30
N MET A 312 -15.99 3.87 -0.24
CA MET A 312 -17.43 3.67 -0.15
C MET A 312 -18.14 4.18 -1.43
N PRO A 313 -17.89 3.58 -2.61
CA PRO A 313 -18.53 4.02 -3.85
C PRO A 313 -20.03 3.78 -3.81
N ASN A 314 -20.80 4.85 -3.98
CA ASN A 314 -22.26 4.82 -3.97
C ASN A 314 -22.89 5.38 -5.26
N MET A 315 -22.08 5.81 -6.22
CA MET A 315 -22.51 6.35 -7.51
C MET A 315 -21.67 5.77 -8.65
N GLY A 316 -22.20 5.80 -9.85
CA GLY A 316 -21.57 5.24 -11.04
C GLY A 316 -21.55 3.70 -11.03
N THR A 317 -20.48 3.09 -11.55
CA THR A 317 -20.29 1.64 -11.45
C THR A 317 -19.84 1.28 -10.05
N THR A 318 -20.74 0.65 -9.28
CA THR A 318 -20.46 0.13 -7.93
C THR A 318 -20.06 -1.35 -7.95
N ASN A 319 -20.31 -2.04 -9.07
CA ASN A 319 -20.00 -3.46 -9.22
C ASN A 319 -18.49 -3.73 -9.22
N LYS A 320 -18.02 -4.54 -8.27
CA LYS A 320 -16.60 -4.86 -8.05
C LYS A 320 -15.93 -5.45 -9.30
N SER A 321 -16.65 -6.31 -10.07
CA SER A 321 -16.08 -6.95 -11.27
C SER A 321 -15.82 -5.97 -12.42
N ASP A 322 -16.61 -4.91 -12.52
CA ASP A 322 -16.44 -3.90 -13.56
C ASP A 322 -15.34 -2.90 -13.18
N LEU A 323 -15.22 -2.55 -11.89
CA LEU A 323 -14.08 -1.77 -11.38
C LEU A 323 -12.76 -2.51 -11.62
N LEU A 324 -12.73 -3.82 -11.36
CA LEU A 324 -11.57 -4.67 -11.62
C LEU A 324 -11.13 -4.59 -13.09
N LYS A 325 -12.07 -4.69 -14.05
CA LYS A 325 -11.75 -4.59 -15.49
C LYS A 325 -11.07 -3.28 -15.88
N TYR A 326 -11.46 -2.15 -15.28
CA TYR A 326 -10.82 -0.86 -15.55
C TYR A 326 -9.37 -0.86 -15.07
N ILE A 327 -9.11 -1.41 -13.88
CA ILE A 327 -7.77 -1.45 -13.29
C ILE A 327 -6.87 -2.44 -14.05
N GLU A 328 -7.41 -3.61 -14.45
CA GLU A 328 -6.71 -4.56 -15.33
C GLU A 328 -6.37 -3.95 -16.69
N ALA A 329 -7.30 -3.21 -17.29
CA ALA A 329 -7.07 -2.55 -18.57
C ALA A 329 -5.95 -1.50 -18.47
N ASN A 330 -5.89 -0.75 -17.37
CA ASN A 330 -4.81 0.19 -17.10
C ASN A 330 -3.47 -0.52 -16.86
N SER A 331 -3.45 -1.56 -16.05
CA SER A 331 -2.27 -2.38 -15.80
C SER A 331 -1.68 -2.94 -17.11
N ASN A 332 -2.54 -3.41 -18.03
CA ASN A 332 -2.12 -3.91 -19.34
C ASN A 332 -1.52 -2.81 -20.25
N LYS A 333 -1.83 -1.55 -19.99
CA LYS A 333 -1.21 -0.38 -20.64
C LYS A 333 0.05 0.12 -19.92
N GLY A 334 0.43 -0.52 -18.81
CA GLY A 334 1.56 -0.08 -17.98
C GLY A 334 1.21 1.08 -17.03
N ILE A 335 -0.07 1.33 -16.76
CA ILE A 335 -0.54 2.28 -15.73
C ILE A 335 -0.88 1.46 -14.48
N TYR A 336 -0.03 1.53 -13.46
CA TYR A 336 -0.21 0.79 -12.22
C TYR A 336 -1.01 1.60 -11.20
N THR A 337 -1.60 0.94 -10.21
CA THR A 337 -2.46 1.60 -9.22
C THR A 337 -2.03 1.28 -7.80
N SER A 338 -1.88 2.33 -6.98
CA SER A 338 -1.78 2.21 -5.52
C SER A 338 -3.03 2.77 -4.87
N PHE A 339 -3.60 2.04 -3.93
CA PHE A 339 -4.75 2.48 -3.15
C PHE A 339 -4.32 2.88 -1.75
N ILE A 340 -4.79 4.04 -1.31
CA ILE A 340 -4.60 4.55 0.05
C ILE A 340 -6.00 4.64 0.68
N GLY A 341 -6.32 3.64 1.51
CA GLY A 341 -7.57 3.59 2.25
C GLY A 341 -7.50 4.45 3.49
N VAL A 342 -8.46 5.37 3.67
CA VAL A 342 -8.42 6.40 4.70
C VAL A 342 -9.52 6.17 5.74
N GLY A 343 -9.12 6.07 7.01
CA GLY A 343 -10.03 5.94 8.15
C GLY A 343 -10.25 4.51 8.61
N VAL A 344 -10.86 4.38 9.79
CA VAL A 344 -11.16 3.09 10.44
C VAL A 344 -12.32 2.34 9.80
N ASP A 345 -13.16 3.04 9.05
CA ASP A 345 -14.32 2.52 8.32
C ASP A 345 -14.06 2.23 6.83
N PHE A 346 -12.80 2.27 6.41
CA PHE A 346 -12.36 1.93 5.06
C PHE A 346 -12.92 0.58 4.58
N ASN A 347 -13.50 0.54 3.38
CA ASN A 347 -14.11 -0.67 2.85
C ASN A 347 -13.09 -1.55 2.12
N THR A 348 -12.48 -2.48 2.86
CA THR A 348 -11.48 -3.42 2.33
C THR A 348 -12.03 -4.39 1.30
N GLU A 349 -13.35 -4.72 1.31
CA GLU A 349 -13.95 -5.65 0.33
C GLU A 349 -13.93 -5.11 -1.10
N VAL A 350 -14.01 -3.78 -1.26
CA VAL A 350 -13.92 -3.16 -2.58
C VAL A 350 -12.49 -3.25 -3.11
N ILE A 351 -11.52 -3.05 -2.24
CA ILE A 351 -10.11 -2.84 -2.63
C ILE A 351 -9.32 -4.15 -2.72
N GLU A 352 -9.66 -5.19 -1.93
CA GLU A 352 -8.89 -6.45 -1.88
C GLU A 352 -8.68 -7.06 -3.27
N ASN A 353 -9.74 -7.23 -4.04
CA ASN A 353 -9.64 -7.84 -5.36
C ASN A 353 -8.91 -6.96 -6.39
N ILE A 354 -9.19 -5.65 -6.38
CA ILE A 354 -8.61 -4.73 -7.36
C ILE A 354 -7.15 -4.40 -7.08
N SER A 355 -6.69 -4.57 -5.84
CA SER A 355 -5.28 -4.39 -5.48
C SER A 355 -4.40 -5.61 -5.81
N ASN A 356 -5.00 -6.75 -6.13
CA ASN A 356 -4.27 -7.95 -6.58
C ASN A 356 -3.93 -7.94 -8.09
N VAL A 357 -4.32 -6.88 -8.81
CA VAL A 357 -3.94 -6.68 -10.21
C VAL A 357 -2.44 -6.43 -10.32
N ARG A 358 -1.84 -6.86 -11.43
CA ARG A 358 -0.42 -6.63 -11.73
C ARG A 358 -0.03 -5.16 -11.52
N GLY A 359 1.02 -4.92 -10.74
CA GLY A 359 1.54 -3.58 -10.40
C GLY A 359 0.73 -2.82 -9.35
N ALA A 360 -0.37 -3.40 -8.82
CA ALA A 360 -1.18 -2.76 -7.80
C ALA A 360 -0.78 -3.17 -6.37
N ASN A 361 -1.06 -2.27 -5.43
CA ASN A 361 -0.95 -2.49 -3.99
C ASN A 361 -1.92 -1.59 -3.24
N TYR A 362 -2.17 -1.87 -1.95
CA TYR A 362 -2.95 -0.97 -1.12
C TYR A 362 -2.44 -0.89 0.32
N TYR A 363 -2.72 0.24 0.95
CA TYR A 363 -2.40 0.55 2.33
C TYR A 363 -3.65 1.08 3.03
N SER A 364 -3.93 0.67 4.26
CA SER A 364 -4.94 1.30 5.11
C SER A 364 -4.27 2.28 6.06
N ILE A 365 -4.89 3.44 6.27
CA ILE A 365 -4.35 4.53 7.07
C ILE A 365 -5.40 4.98 8.08
N SER A 366 -5.08 4.86 9.36
CA SER A 366 -5.90 5.30 10.49
C SER A 366 -5.21 6.37 11.35
N SER A 367 -3.98 6.78 11.01
CA SER A 367 -3.25 7.83 11.72
C SER A 367 -2.43 8.74 10.79
N LYS A 368 -2.09 9.93 11.28
CA LYS A 368 -1.23 10.87 10.56
C LYS A 368 0.19 10.32 10.34
N GLU A 369 0.70 9.59 11.31
CA GLU A 369 2.03 8.97 11.26
C GLU A 369 2.11 7.94 10.15
N GLN A 370 1.04 7.15 9.95
CA GLN A 370 0.95 6.20 8.85
C GLN A 370 0.93 6.89 7.48
N PHE A 371 0.21 8.01 7.33
CA PHE A 371 0.26 8.82 6.12
C PHE A 371 1.69 9.24 5.79
N LYS A 372 2.40 9.81 6.78
CA LYS A 372 3.79 10.23 6.60
C LYS A 372 4.68 9.05 6.21
N LYS A 373 4.57 7.92 6.90
CA LYS A 373 5.36 6.73 6.62
C LYS A 373 5.18 6.24 5.18
N ILE A 374 3.94 6.10 4.73
CA ILE A 374 3.61 5.50 3.42
C ILE A 374 3.91 6.47 2.27
N LEU A 375 3.49 7.73 2.40
CA LEU A 375 3.57 8.70 1.30
C LEU A 375 4.86 9.54 1.30
N SER A 376 5.74 9.36 2.30
CA SER A 376 7.07 9.94 2.33
C SER A 376 8.14 8.86 2.51
N GLU A 377 8.27 8.25 3.69
CA GLU A 377 9.38 7.35 4.01
C GLU A 377 9.43 6.08 3.13
N ASP A 378 8.25 5.46 2.86
CA ASP A 378 8.12 4.23 2.06
C ASP A 378 7.70 4.51 0.58
N PHE A 379 7.64 5.78 0.15
CA PHE A 379 7.12 6.19 -1.16
C PHE A 379 7.83 5.47 -2.32
N GLU A 380 9.15 5.44 -2.33
CA GLU A 380 9.92 4.81 -3.40
C GLU A 380 9.62 3.30 -3.51
N TYR A 381 9.41 2.62 -2.38
CA TYR A 381 9.03 1.21 -2.35
C TYR A 381 7.59 0.99 -2.85
N MET A 382 6.69 1.92 -2.52
CA MET A 382 5.28 1.85 -2.93
C MET A 382 5.10 1.97 -4.45
N VAL A 383 5.88 2.83 -5.11
CA VAL A 383 5.68 3.15 -6.53
C VAL A 383 6.49 2.29 -7.50
N THR A 384 7.41 1.46 -7.01
CA THR A 384 8.40 0.76 -7.86
C THR A 384 8.20 -0.76 -7.84
N PRO A 385 7.36 -1.35 -8.71
CA PRO A 385 7.32 -2.80 -8.86
C PRO A 385 8.61 -3.31 -9.51
N LEU A 386 9.13 -4.45 -9.05
CA LEU A 386 10.41 -5.01 -9.53
C LEU A 386 10.26 -6.33 -10.30
N VAL A 387 9.35 -7.20 -9.86
CA VAL A 387 9.13 -8.53 -10.44
C VAL A 387 7.65 -8.69 -10.76
N PHE A 388 7.37 -9.24 -11.92
CA PHE A 388 6.01 -9.49 -12.39
C PHE A 388 5.82 -10.95 -12.79
N ASP A 389 4.57 -11.40 -12.69
CA ASP A 389 4.11 -12.70 -13.19
C ASP A 389 4.96 -13.86 -12.66
N LEU A 390 5.30 -13.80 -11.36
CA LEU A 390 6.05 -14.87 -10.70
C LEU A 390 5.19 -16.13 -10.65
N ASN A 391 5.70 -17.21 -11.24
CA ASN A 391 5.09 -18.53 -11.19
C ASN A 391 6.07 -19.51 -10.57
N LEU A 392 5.63 -20.24 -9.54
CA LEU A 392 6.32 -21.40 -9.00
C LEU A 392 5.53 -22.64 -9.42
N ASN A 393 6.19 -23.55 -10.12
CA ASN A 393 5.69 -24.88 -10.39
C ASN A 393 6.31 -25.85 -9.38
N PHE A 394 5.45 -26.64 -8.72
CA PHE A 394 5.81 -27.59 -7.67
C PHE A 394 5.54 -29.00 -8.15
N GLU A 395 6.59 -29.80 -8.34
CA GLU A 395 6.49 -31.20 -8.75
C GLU A 395 7.02 -32.11 -7.67
N SER A 396 6.17 -33.01 -7.16
CA SER A 396 6.57 -34.03 -6.16
C SER A 396 5.67 -35.25 -6.26
N ALA A 397 6.29 -36.43 -6.16
CA ALA A 397 5.55 -37.67 -5.98
C ALA A 397 4.96 -37.78 -4.57
N GLY A 398 5.65 -37.29 -3.53
CA GLY A 398 5.30 -37.42 -2.13
C GLY A 398 4.41 -36.32 -1.56
N TYR A 399 4.37 -35.15 -2.17
CA TYR A 399 3.67 -33.98 -1.65
C TYR A 399 2.82 -33.28 -2.70
N GLU A 400 1.85 -32.49 -2.24
CA GLU A 400 1.08 -31.53 -3.04
C GLU A 400 0.87 -30.24 -2.24
N ILE A 401 0.67 -29.11 -2.91
CA ILE A 401 0.31 -27.85 -2.24
C ILE A 401 -1.15 -27.94 -1.77
N GLU A 402 -1.35 -27.92 -0.45
CA GLU A 402 -2.68 -27.85 0.17
C GLU A 402 -3.21 -26.44 0.16
N LYS A 403 -2.36 -25.47 0.55
CA LYS A 403 -2.72 -24.04 0.63
C LYS A 403 -1.50 -23.15 0.50
N VAL A 404 -1.73 -21.96 -0.05
CA VAL A 404 -0.72 -20.89 -0.17
C VAL A 404 -1.16 -19.73 0.72
N TYR A 405 -0.22 -19.13 1.44
CA TYR A 405 -0.42 -17.99 2.31
C TYR A 405 0.59 -16.88 1.98
N GLY A 406 0.17 -15.62 2.11
CA GLY A 406 1.00 -14.46 1.77
C GLY A 406 0.85 -13.99 0.32
N THR A 407 -0.07 -14.59 -0.43
CA THR A 407 -0.55 -14.09 -1.72
C THR A 407 -1.98 -14.55 -1.97
N ASP A 408 -2.82 -13.68 -2.51
CA ASP A 408 -4.20 -13.99 -2.87
C ASP A 408 -4.34 -14.45 -4.32
N SER A 409 -3.26 -14.35 -5.10
CA SER A 409 -3.21 -14.70 -6.53
C SER A 409 -3.00 -16.20 -6.80
N ALA A 410 -2.92 -17.04 -5.75
CA ALA A 410 -2.66 -18.47 -5.92
C ALA A 410 -3.81 -19.15 -6.68
N ASP A 411 -3.48 -19.82 -7.78
CA ASP A 411 -4.43 -20.69 -8.47
C ASP A 411 -4.69 -21.95 -7.64
N LYS A 412 -5.85 -21.99 -7.00
CA LYS A 412 -6.29 -23.12 -6.17
C LYS A 412 -6.66 -24.36 -7.01
N SER A 413 -6.77 -24.22 -8.34
CA SER A 413 -7.29 -25.27 -9.21
C SER A 413 -6.26 -26.31 -9.63
N SER A 414 -4.97 -25.99 -9.58
CA SER A 414 -3.92 -26.87 -10.13
C SER A 414 -3.15 -27.69 -9.09
N GLY A 415 -3.28 -27.42 -7.78
CA GLY A 415 -2.60 -28.15 -6.70
C GLY A 415 -1.07 -28.04 -6.67
N ASN A 416 -0.47 -27.58 -7.77
CA ASN A 416 0.98 -27.58 -7.97
C ASN A 416 1.54 -26.24 -8.47
N ILE A 417 0.73 -25.17 -8.57
CA ILE A 417 1.17 -23.87 -9.07
C ILE A 417 0.84 -22.78 -8.06
N MET A 418 1.85 -21.98 -7.72
CA MET A 418 1.71 -20.71 -7.03
C MET A 418 1.96 -19.57 -8.01
N LYS A 419 1.09 -18.57 -8.01
CA LYS A 419 1.24 -17.34 -8.81
C LYS A 419 1.28 -16.12 -7.92
N VAL A 420 2.12 -15.16 -8.31
CA VAL A 420 2.18 -13.83 -7.71
C VAL A 420 2.28 -12.79 -8.80
N ASN A 421 1.34 -11.87 -8.85
CA ASN A 421 1.28 -10.90 -9.95
C ASN A 421 2.40 -9.88 -9.90
N THR A 422 2.86 -9.49 -8.69
CA THR A 422 3.89 -8.46 -8.55
C THR A 422 4.63 -8.58 -7.23
N LEU A 423 5.96 -8.39 -7.27
CA LEU A 423 6.78 -8.13 -6.09
C LEU A 423 7.26 -6.68 -6.11
N PHE A 424 7.18 -6.06 -4.95
CA PHE A 424 7.68 -4.71 -4.68
C PHE A 424 8.93 -4.79 -3.79
N PRO A 425 9.81 -3.79 -3.84
CA PRO A 425 10.90 -3.68 -2.88
C PRO A 425 10.33 -3.53 -1.46
N ALA A 426 11.07 -4.00 -0.50
CA ALA A 426 10.75 -3.92 0.91
C ALA A 426 12.00 -3.62 1.73
N SER A 427 11.82 -2.98 2.88
CA SER A 427 12.93 -2.69 3.78
C SER A 427 13.50 -3.98 4.40
N THR A 428 14.79 -3.94 4.72
CA THR A 428 15.48 -4.97 5.49
C THR A 428 15.91 -4.39 6.83
N ASN A 429 15.88 -5.22 7.88
CA ASN A 429 16.36 -4.82 9.21
C ASN A 429 17.88 -5.07 9.37
N GLU A 430 18.41 -4.78 10.54
CA GLU A 430 19.85 -4.97 10.86
C GLU A 430 20.32 -6.43 10.78
N ASN A 431 19.41 -7.39 10.89
CA ASN A 431 19.67 -8.83 10.78
C ASN A 431 19.57 -9.33 9.33
N SER A 432 19.38 -8.44 8.35
CA SER A 432 19.12 -8.77 6.94
C SER A 432 17.81 -9.54 6.72
N GLU A 433 16.87 -9.47 7.66
CA GLU A 433 15.53 -9.99 7.47
C GLU A 433 14.70 -9.03 6.63
N SER A 434 13.87 -9.56 5.72
CA SER A 434 13.06 -8.78 4.79
C SER A 434 11.63 -8.59 5.30
N LYS A 435 11.11 -7.37 5.22
CA LYS A 435 9.73 -7.04 5.57
C LYS A 435 8.75 -7.71 4.61
N GLY A 436 7.87 -8.58 5.11
CA GLY A 436 6.96 -9.36 4.27
C GLY A 436 7.64 -10.32 3.30
N GLY A 437 8.90 -10.68 3.56
CA GLY A 437 9.82 -11.33 2.63
C GLY A 437 9.57 -12.81 2.36
N ILE A 438 8.41 -13.37 2.69
CA ILE A 438 8.11 -14.79 2.47
C ILE A 438 6.71 -15.02 1.89
N ILE A 439 6.59 -16.16 1.19
CA ILE A 439 5.31 -16.81 0.91
C ILE A 439 5.36 -18.19 1.58
N LEU A 440 4.29 -18.57 2.28
CA LEU A 440 4.23 -19.84 2.99
C LEU A 440 3.31 -20.82 2.25
N LEU A 441 3.81 -21.99 1.97
CA LEU A 441 3.07 -23.13 1.42
C LEU A 441 2.78 -24.12 2.52
N LYS A 442 1.52 -24.52 2.68
CA LYS A 442 1.14 -25.71 3.45
C LYS A 442 1.10 -26.88 2.47
N LEU A 443 1.78 -27.96 2.82
CA LEU A 443 1.92 -29.15 1.98
C LEU A 443 1.11 -30.30 2.59
N LYS A 444 0.51 -31.08 1.73
CA LYS A 444 -0.14 -32.33 2.08
C LYS A 444 0.72 -33.50 1.60
N LYS A 445 1.08 -34.39 2.53
CA LYS A 445 1.78 -35.66 2.20
C LYS A 445 0.78 -36.60 1.52
N LYS A 446 1.16 -37.15 0.36
CA LYS A 446 0.34 -38.10 -0.38
C LYS A 446 0.42 -39.48 0.26
N ASP A 447 -0.71 -40.18 0.34
CA ASP A 447 -0.79 -41.47 0.94
C ASP A 447 0.09 -42.51 0.22
N ASN A 448 0.76 -43.38 1.01
CA ASN A 448 1.60 -44.48 0.54
C ASN A 448 2.83 -44.08 -0.32
N GLN A 449 3.25 -42.81 -0.27
CA GLN A 449 4.47 -42.33 -0.94
C GLN A 449 5.62 -42.21 0.08
N THR A 450 6.79 -42.70 -0.32
CA THR A 450 8.04 -42.60 0.45
C THR A 450 9.03 -41.60 -0.17
N ASP A 451 8.69 -41.05 -1.33
CA ASP A 451 9.52 -40.08 -2.00
C ASP A 451 9.38 -38.71 -1.32
N ASN A 452 10.49 -38.18 -0.83
CA ASN A 452 10.56 -36.89 -0.15
C ASN A 452 11.09 -35.77 -1.06
N LYS A 453 11.30 -36.05 -2.34
CA LYS A 453 11.84 -35.08 -3.29
C LYS A 453 10.77 -34.14 -3.81
N ILE A 454 11.16 -32.89 -3.95
CA ILE A 454 10.36 -31.83 -4.53
C ILE A 454 11.22 -31.12 -5.56
N ASN A 455 10.77 -31.07 -6.81
CA ASN A 455 11.36 -30.23 -7.84
C ASN A 455 10.55 -28.94 -7.92
N LEU A 456 11.25 -27.80 -7.84
CA LEU A 456 10.68 -26.48 -7.91
C LEU A 456 11.21 -25.79 -9.15
N SER A 457 10.33 -25.23 -9.97
CA SER A 457 10.72 -24.34 -11.06
C SER A 457 10.01 -23.00 -10.94
N VAL A 458 10.79 -21.92 -10.96
CA VAL A 458 10.32 -20.55 -10.89
C VAL A 458 10.51 -19.87 -12.23
N SER A 459 9.52 -19.11 -12.66
CA SER A 459 9.63 -18.20 -13.80
C SER A 459 9.03 -16.84 -13.43
N TYR A 460 9.60 -15.76 -13.95
CA TYR A 460 9.12 -14.41 -13.72
C TYR A 460 9.52 -13.46 -14.85
N THR A 461 8.94 -12.27 -14.85
CA THR A 461 9.29 -11.16 -15.74
C THR A 461 9.84 -10.02 -14.88
N ASP A 462 11.01 -9.47 -15.24
CA ASP A 462 11.56 -8.30 -14.57
C ASP A 462 10.85 -6.99 -15.00
N ARG A 463 11.24 -5.87 -14.37
CA ARG A 463 10.67 -4.55 -14.67
C ARG A 463 10.95 -4.05 -16.10
N ASP A 464 11.94 -4.61 -16.79
CA ASP A 464 12.31 -4.27 -18.16
C ASP A 464 11.67 -5.19 -19.20
N GLY A 465 10.89 -6.19 -18.72
CA GLY A 465 10.14 -7.13 -19.55
C GLY A 465 10.93 -8.39 -19.94
N ASN A 466 12.13 -8.61 -19.39
CA ASN A 466 12.89 -9.83 -19.64
C ASN A 466 12.32 -10.98 -18.81
N LYS A 467 12.32 -12.17 -19.40
CA LYS A 467 11.85 -13.40 -18.75
C LYS A 467 13.03 -14.17 -18.17
N HIS A 468 12.86 -14.63 -16.95
CA HIS A 468 13.83 -15.40 -16.19
C HIS A 468 13.20 -16.70 -15.73
N SER A 469 14.02 -17.74 -15.54
CA SER A 469 13.58 -19.01 -14.95
C SER A 469 14.73 -19.71 -14.24
N ASN A 470 14.41 -20.37 -13.12
CA ASN A 470 15.34 -21.16 -12.33
C ASN A 470 14.64 -22.43 -11.83
N SER A 471 15.38 -23.49 -11.54
CA SER A 471 14.84 -24.71 -10.96
C SER A 471 15.77 -25.25 -9.89
N GLN A 472 15.19 -25.83 -8.83
CA GLN A 472 15.90 -26.38 -7.70
C GLN A 472 15.23 -27.64 -7.18
N ASP A 473 16.03 -28.64 -6.79
CA ASP A 473 15.56 -29.84 -6.10
C ASP A 473 15.76 -29.67 -4.60
N ILE A 474 14.73 -29.98 -3.82
CA ILE A 474 14.77 -30.02 -2.36
C ILE A 474 14.23 -31.33 -1.82
N GLU A 475 14.58 -31.70 -0.59
CA GLU A 475 14.11 -32.91 0.04
C GLU A 475 13.70 -32.67 1.49
N PHE A 476 12.56 -33.25 1.91
CA PHE A 476 12.22 -33.39 3.33
C PHE A 476 12.98 -34.55 3.96
N ASN A 477 14.05 -34.23 4.70
CA ASN A 477 14.96 -35.22 5.30
C ASN A 477 14.65 -35.51 6.79
N LYS A 478 13.54 -35.00 7.31
CA LYS A 478 13.11 -35.18 8.70
C LYS A 478 11.65 -35.62 8.75
N ASP A 479 11.32 -36.45 9.76
CA ASP A 479 9.96 -36.91 10.06
C ASP A 479 9.43 -36.36 11.40
N GLU A 480 10.29 -35.68 12.17
CA GLU A 480 9.96 -35.08 13.46
C GLU A 480 9.79 -33.55 13.30
N GLU A 481 9.18 -32.92 14.31
CA GLU A 481 8.99 -31.49 14.38
C GLU A 481 10.33 -30.74 14.26
N PHE A 482 10.42 -29.83 13.30
CA PHE A 482 11.58 -28.97 13.08
C PHE A 482 11.21 -27.72 12.30
N TYR A 483 12.06 -26.70 12.40
CA TYR A 483 12.02 -25.48 11.62
C TYR A 483 13.41 -25.21 11.09
N GLU A 484 13.55 -24.99 9.77
CA GLU A 484 14.86 -24.71 9.17
C GLU A 484 15.42 -23.34 9.57
N ASN A 485 14.53 -22.36 9.75
CA ASN A 485 14.89 -21.01 10.21
C ASN A 485 13.73 -20.35 10.97
N THR A 486 14.00 -19.15 11.52
CA THR A 486 13.02 -18.36 12.27
C THR A 486 11.91 -17.80 11.38
N GLY A 487 12.19 -17.52 10.11
CA GLY A 487 11.21 -16.94 9.19
C GLY A 487 10.06 -17.89 8.89
N ILE A 488 10.34 -19.16 8.57
CA ILE A 488 9.26 -20.16 8.37
C ILE A 488 8.47 -20.40 9.65
N ARG A 489 9.13 -20.45 10.83
CA ARG A 489 8.48 -20.60 12.13
C ARG A 489 7.50 -19.44 12.37
N LYS A 490 7.96 -18.20 12.20
CA LYS A 490 7.14 -16.98 12.32
C LYS A 490 5.97 -16.98 11.31
N GLY A 491 6.22 -17.36 10.06
CA GLY A 491 5.17 -17.45 9.03
C GLY A 491 4.06 -18.42 9.41
N ILE A 492 4.39 -19.58 9.99
CA ILE A 492 3.42 -20.57 10.50
C ILE A 492 2.59 -19.98 11.64
N VAL A 493 3.25 -19.33 12.60
CA VAL A 493 2.61 -18.69 13.77
C VAL A 493 1.57 -17.66 13.32
N LEU A 494 1.98 -16.72 12.47
CA LEU A 494 1.10 -15.67 11.97
C LEU A 494 -0.04 -16.24 11.11
N THR A 495 0.22 -17.27 10.32
CA THR A 495 -0.81 -17.94 9.51
C THR A 495 -1.89 -18.59 10.39
N ARG A 496 -1.51 -19.26 11.46
CA ARG A 496 -2.45 -19.87 12.42
C ARG A 496 -3.29 -18.81 13.13
N TYR A 497 -2.67 -17.69 13.49
CA TYR A 497 -3.36 -16.53 14.04
C TYR A 497 -4.44 -16.02 13.09
N VAL A 498 -4.08 -15.73 11.81
CA VAL A 498 -5.05 -15.25 10.79
C VAL A 498 -6.15 -16.28 10.56
N ASN A 499 -5.82 -17.57 10.44
CA ASN A 499 -6.82 -18.63 10.25
C ASN A 499 -7.87 -18.64 11.36
N THR A 500 -7.43 -18.49 12.62
CA THR A 500 -8.33 -18.46 13.78
C THR A 500 -9.26 -17.25 13.75
N LEU A 501 -8.71 -16.07 13.41
CA LEU A 501 -9.48 -14.84 13.31
C LEU A 501 -10.48 -14.88 12.15
N LYS A 502 -10.06 -15.33 10.95
CA LYS A 502 -10.97 -15.46 9.80
C LYS A 502 -12.10 -16.46 10.09
N SER A 503 -11.80 -17.57 10.75
CA SER A 503 -12.81 -18.55 11.17
C SER A 503 -13.81 -17.95 12.14
N TRP A 504 -13.34 -17.16 13.12
CA TRP A 504 -14.20 -16.43 14.05
C TRP A 504 -15.11 -15.44 13.32
N ILE A 505 -14.55 -14.60 12.44
CA ILE A 505 -15.32 -13.62 11.70
C ILE A 505 -16.43 -14.29 10.88
N LEU A 506 -16.09 -15.35 10.15
CA LEU A 506 -17.07 -16.08 9.32
C LEU A 506 -18.16 -16.74 10.17
N TYR A 507 -17.79 -17.35 11.29
CA TYR A 507 -18.73 -17.99 12.23
C TYR A 507 -19.73 -16.97 12.81
N GLU A 508 -19.20 -15.88 13.38
CA GLU A 508 -20.06 -14.86 14.01
C GLU A 508 -20.98 -14.20 12.98
N ARG A 509 -20.50 -13.93 11.75
CA ARG A 509 -21.31 -13.37 10.67
C ARG A 509 -22.38 -14.32 10.16
N SER A 510 -22.07 -15.63 10.04
CA SER A 510 -23.06 -16.63 9.61
C SER A 510 -24.19 -16.84 10.62
N ASN A 511 -23.93 -16.58 11.91
CA ASN A 511 -24.89 -16.69 12.99
C ASN A 511 -25.69 -15.39 13.23
N ARG A 512 -25.34 -14.33 12.53
CA ARG A 512 -26.11 -13.07 12.54
C ARG A 512 -26.97 -13.04 11.28
N ASP A 513 -28.24 -12.73 11.47
CA ASP A 513 -29.08 -12.33 10.34
C ASP A 513 -28.65 -10.91 9.96
N GLU A 514 -27.74 -10.76 8.98
CA GLU A 514 -27.14 -9.47 8.59
C GLU A 514 -28.16 -8.41 8.16
N ARG A 515 -29.43 -8.81 8.03
CA ARG A 515 -30.55 -7.95 7.68
C ARG A 515 -31.11 -7.12 8.84
N PHE A 516 -30.71 -7.39 10.12
CA PHE A 516 -31.38 -6.83 11.30
C PHE A 516 -30.44 -6.38 12.42
N TYR A 517 -29.48 -5.50 12.15
CA TYR A 517 -28.82 -4.73 13.22
C TYR A 517 -29.08 -3.23 13.07
N ILE A 518 -30.35 -2.88 13.07
CA ILE A 518 -30.77 -1.62 13.68
C ILE A 518 -30.95 -1.96 15.16
N ASP A 519 -30.05 -1.49 16.03
CA ASP A 519 -30.20 -1.57 17.48
C ASP A 519 -31.58 -0.96 17.82
N GLU A 520 -32.41 -1.67 18.59
CA GLU A 520 -33.72 -1.19 19.05
C GLU A 520 -33.63 0.11 19.87
N ASN A 521 -32.41 0.60 20.16
CA ASN A 521 -32.13 1.86 20.84
C ASN A 521 -31.75 3.02 19.92
N ILE A 522 -31.68 2.84 18.61
CA ILE A 522 -31.71 3.95 17.67
C ILE A 522 -33.11 4.51 17.75
N GLY A 523 -33.25 5.67 18.41
CA GLY A 523 -34.52 6.38 18.50
C GLY A 523 -35.12 6.42 17.11
N VAL A 524 -36.27 5.75 16.95
CA VAL A 524 -37.05 5.65 15.74
C VAL A 524 -37.10 7.05 15.14
N ILE A 525 -36.40 7.28 14.03
CA ILE A 525 -36.90 8.23 13.08
C ILE A 525 -38.24 7.59 12.68
N ASP A 526 -39.32 8.18 13.19
CA ASP A 526 -40.69 7.77 12.99
C ASP A 526 -40.99 7.87 11.48
N CYS A 527 -40.65 6.83 10.77
CA CYS A 527 -40.92 6.65 9.36
C CYS A 527 -41.37 5.22 9.21
N ASP A 528 -42.64 5.02 8.85
CA ASP A 528 -43.20 3.78 8.31
C ASP A 528 -42.48 3.34 7.02
N TYR A 529 -41.19 3.01 7.12
CA TYR A 529 -40.41 2.46 5.99
C TYR A 529 -40.36 0.93 6.13
N ALA A 530 -40.84 0.25 5.09
CA ALA A 530 -40.71 -1.20 4.94
C ALA A 530 -39.20 -1.59 4.88
N GLU A 531 -38.88 -2.83 5.29
CA GLU A 531 -37.51 -3.41 5.32
C GLU A 531 -36.71 -3.20 4.02
N ASP A 532 -37.37 -3.09 2.87
CA ASP A 532 -36.74 -2.79 1.56
C ASP A 532 -36.21 -1.36 1.43
N ASP A 533 -36.65 -0.42 2.28
CA ASP A 533 -36.26 1.00 2.15
C ASP A 533 -35.00 1.36 2.91
N VAL A 534 -34.60 0.61 3.95
CA VAL A 534 -33.32 0.80 4.66
C VAL A 534 -32.15 0.38 3.76
N GLN A 535 -32.34 -0.67 2.97
CA GLN A 535 -31.33 -1.14 2.01
C GLN A 535 -31.19 -0.19 0.80
N ARG A 536 -32.18 0.69 0.56
CA ARG A 536 -32.10 1.74 -0.47
C ARG A 536 -31.38 3.00 -0.04
N ILE A 537 -31.16 3.21 1.26
CA ILE A 537 -30.48 4.39 1.80
C ILE A 537 -28.96 4.21 1.75
N LEU A 538 -28.47 2.98 1.94
CA LEU A 538 -27.05 2.65 1.85
C LEU A 538 -26.72 2.10 0.45
N GLY A 539 -25.65 2.61 -0.16
CA GLY A 539 -25.11 2.06 -1.40
C GLY A 539 -24.58 0.63 -1.18
N GLU A 540 -24.46 -0.14 -2.27
CA GLU A 540 -24.01 -1.54 -2.27
C GLU A 540 -22.66 -1.75 -1.54
N ASN A 541 -21.80 -0.73 -1.55
CA ASN A 541 -20.46 -0.77 -0.97
C ASN A 541 -20.33 0.07 0.30
N GLU A 542 -21.40 0.67 0.79
CA GLU A 542 -21.39 1.40 2.05
C GLU A 542 -21.48 0.41 3.22
N ARG A 543 -20.63 0.59 4.21
CA ARG A 543 -20.42 -0.32 5.33
C ARG A 543 -21.04 0.23 6.61
N ILE A 544 -21.94 -0.53 7.23
CA ILE A 544 -22.41 -0.24 8.59
C ILE A 544 -21.42 -0.85 9.59
N SER A 545 -20.93 -0.05 10.54
CA SER A 545 -20.09 -0.50 11.64
C SER A 545 -20.96 -1.15 12.72
N VAL A 546 -20.67 -2.40 13.07
CA VAL A 546 -21.42 -3.17 14.06
C VAL A 546 -20.58 -3.45 15.29
N LYS A 547 -21.21 -3.54 16.46
CA LYS A 547 -20.53 -3.77 17.74
C LYS A 547 -19.80 -5.11 17.74
N LEU A 548 -18.58 -5.11 18.29
CA LEU A 548 -17.76 -6.28 18.48
C LEU A 548 -18.44 -7.30 19.41
N THR A 549 -18.44 -8.55 19.00
CA THR A 549 -18.90 -9.68 19.83
C THR A 549 -18.03 -10.90 19.58
N VAL A 550 -17.84 -11.69 20.61
CA VAL A 550 -17.09 -12.95 20.58
C VAL A 550 -17.85 -14.00 21.37
N SER A 551 -18.21 -15.13 20.73
CA SER A 551 -18.83 -16.27 21.40
C SER A 551 -17.87 -16.96 22.36
N GLU A 552 -18.37 -17.63 23.40
CA GLU A 552 -17.54 -18.33 24.39
C GLU A 552 -16.69 -19.44 23.74
N GLU A 553 -17.18 -20.09 22.68
CA GLU A 553 -16.41 -21.06 21.90
C GLU A 553 -15.15 -20.43 21.31
N TYR A 554 -15.25 -19.25 20.71
CA TYR A 554 -14.10 -18.56 20.14
C TYR A 554 -13.19 -17.91 21.18
N LYS A 555 -13.71 -17.49 22.33
CA LYS A 555 -12.87 -17.06 23.45
C LYS A 555 -11.92 -18.17 23.91
N GLU A 556 -12.42 -19.43 23.95
CA GLU A 556 -11.57 -20.57 24.28
C GLU A 556 -10.50 -20.85 23.22
N ASN A 557 -10.85 -20.75 21.94
CA ASN A 557 -9.88 -20.84 20.84
C ASN A 557 -8.83 -19.72 20.91
N PHE A 558 -9.25 -18.50 21.22
CA PHE A 558 -8.33 -17.37 21.38
C PHE A 558 -7.38 -17.55 22.57
N ARG A 559 -7.83 -18.13 23.70
CA ARG A 559 -6.93 -18.48 24.82
C ARG A 559 -5.84 -19.46 24.39
N LYS A 560 -6.19 -20.48 23.60
CA LYS A 560 -5.23 -21.47 23.08
C LYS A 560 -4.22 -20.84 22.14
N ILE A 561 -4.69 -20.04 21.18
CA ILE A 561 -3.82 -19.34 20.22
C ILE A 561 -2.97 -18.28 20.92
N LYS A 562 -3.52 -17.53 21.90
CA LYS A 562 -2.74 -16.58 22.71
C LYS A 562 -1.57 -17.29 23.42
N SER A 563 -1.84 -18.39 24.13
CA SER A 563 -0.78 -19.17 24.80
C SER A 563 0.26 -19.72 23.81
N TYR A 564 -0.17 -20.13 22.63
CA TYR A 564 0.74 -20.54 21.55
C TYR A 564 1.62 -19.36 21.09
N LEU A 565 1.04 -18.19 20.83
CA LEU A 565 1.79 -16.99 20.42
C LEU A 565 2.79 -16.54 21.50
N GLU A 566 2.41 -16.60 22.78
CA GLU A 566 3.30 -16.26 23.91
C GLU A 566 4.53 -17.18 23.96
N ASN A 567 4.35 -18.47 23.73
CA ASN A 567 5.45 -19.43 23.65
C ASN A 567 6.35 -19.15 22.43
N GLU A 568 5.74 -18.96 21.25
CA GLU A 568 6.46 -18.71 20.00
C GLU A 568 7.20 -17.37 20.01
N LYS A 569 6.63 -16.32 20.62
CA LYS A 569 7.30 -15.05 20.86
C LYS A 569 8.62 -15.23 21.61
N ASN A 570 8.62 -16.04 22.67
CA ASN A 570 9.83 -16.31 23.48
C ASN A 570 10.88 -17.09 22.67
N GLU A 571 10.46 -18.07 21.88
CA GLU A 571 11.34 -18.88 21.04
C GLU A 571 11.95 -18.08 19.89
N LEU A 572 11.14 -17.23 19.26
CA LEU A 572 11.57 -16.34 18.17
C LEU A 572 12.33 -15.10 18.67
N LYS A 573 12.17 -14.77 19.97
CA LYS A 573 12.65 -13.51 20.57
C LYS A 573 12.14 -12.27 19.80
N ASP A 574 10.89 -12.31 19.44
CA ASP A 574 10.25 -11.29 18.61
C ASP A 574 9.13 -10.60 19.39
N ASP A 575 9.47 -9.42 19.93
CA ASP A 575 8.53 -8.63 20.74
C ASP A 575 7.42 -7.98 19.91
N ASP A 576 7.54 -7.88 18.60
CA ASP A 576 6.50 -7.34 17.70
C ASP A 576 5.21 -8.19 17.77
N LEU A 577 5.31 -9.48 18.12
CA LEU A 577 4.16 -10.35 18.34
C LEU A 577 3.27 -9.93 19.52
N ASN A 578 3.73 -9.03 20.40
CA ASN A 578 2.90 -8.50 21.50
C ASN A 578 1.63 -7.83 21.01
N GLN A 579 1.68 -7.12 19.87
CA GLN A 579 0.49 -6.46 19.33
C GLN A 579 -0.66 -7.44 19.02
N GLU A 580 -0.34 -8.66 18.57
CA GLU A 580 -1.33 -9.69 18.27
C GLU A 580 -1.82 -10.39 19.55
N ILE A 581 -0.92 -10.56 20.53
CA ILE A 581 -1.25 -11.11 21.84
C ILE A 581 -2.22 -10.18 22.58
N ASP A 582 -1.95 -8.87 22.58
CA ASP A 582 -2.81 -7.85 23.20
C ASP A 582 -4.19 -7.79 22.54
N LEU A 583 -4.24 -7.97 21.20
CA LEU A 583 -5.49 -8.01 20.46
C LEU A 583 -6.33 -9.24 20.84
N LEU A 584 -5.71 -10.42 20.95
CA LEU A 584 -6.39 -11.64 21.42
C LEU A 584 -6.89 -11.48 22.86
N GLU A 585 -6.11 -10.84 23.73
CA GLU A 585 -6.56 -10.55 25.10
C GLU A 585 -7.81 -9.67 25.11
N LYS A 586 -7.87 -8.65 24.26
CA LYS A 586 -9.06 -7.83 24.12
C LYS A 586 -10.26 -8.64 23.64
N LEU A 587 -10.09 -9.51 22.63
CA LEU A 587 -11.15 -10.38 22.13
C LEU A 587 -11.66 -11.38 23.18
N ILE A 588 -10.77 -11.91 24.03
CA ILE A 588 -11.13 -12.83 25.14
C ILE A 588 -11.98 -12.11 26.20
N ASN A 589 -11.69 -10.82 26.45
CA ASN A 589 -12.35 -10.02 27.47
C ASN A 589 -13.60 -9.25 26.94
N CYS A 590 -13.92 -9.41 25.68
CA CYS A 590 -15.11 -8.86 25.04
C CYS A 590 -16.38 -9.68 25.37
#